data_3925dc2317262581331b8d66840e1cbc
#
_entry.id   3925dc2317262581331b8d66840e1cbc
#
_cell.length_a   1.000
_cell.length_b   1.000
_cell.length_c   1.000
_cell.angle_alpha   90.00
_cell.angle_beta   90.00
_cell.angle_gamma   90.00
#
_symmetry.space_group_name_H-M   'P 1'
#
loop_
_entity.id
_entity.type
_entity.pdbx_description
1 polymer ?
#
loop_
_entity_poly.entity_id
_entity_poly.type
_entity_poly.pdbx_seq_one_letter_code
_entity_poly.pdbx_strand_id
1 'polypeptide(L)'
;LMSLLLALVLTSLAGCSDGPVTVRRLTLNQTITAAAVTFIVPGKTDMPTVVERLGAPNQIFPSKNGIVTRYYFTDGKFFKANYGWGLRFVIPFFTPDLDMGGGGLGTDVFQVTYDDRWLVREHAFAFHSRSSEFVAWPFGD
;
A
#
# COMPACT_ATOMS: atom_id res chain seq x y z
N LEU A 1 27.64 -24.74 -33.61
CA LEU A 1 26.57 -23.87 -34.15
C LEU A 1 25.28 -24.05 -33.38
N MET A 2 24.84 -25.31 -33.13
CA MET A 2 23.58 -25.62 -32.39
C MET A 2 23.62 -25.17 -30.93
N SER A 3 24.78 -25.30 -30.28
CA SER A 3 24.96 -24.82 -28.89
C SER A 3 24.92 -23.30 -28.79
N LEU A 4 25.39 -22.59 -29.79
CA LEU A 4 25.35 -21.10 -29.82
C LEU A 4 23.91 -20.57 -30.03
N LEU A 5 23.14 -21.27 -30.89
CA LEU A 5 21.73 -20.97 -31.11
C LEU A 5 20.89 -21.23 -29.85
N LEU A 6 21.18 -22.33 -29.14
CA LEU A 6 20.49 -22.64 -27.88
C LEU A 6 20.80 -21.60 -26.78
N ALA A 7 22.05 -21.14 -26.68
CA ALA A 7 22.43 -20.09 -25.75
C ALA A 7 21.77 -18.75 -26.09
N LEU A 8 21.64 -18.41 -27.37
CA LEU A 8 21.00 -17.19 -27.82
C LEU A 8 19.47 -17.19 -27.51
N VAL A 9 18.83 -18.33 -27.65
CA VAL A 9 17.42 -18.52 -27.32
C VAL A 9 17.19 -18.43 -25.79
N LEU A 10 18.09 -19.01 -25.00
CA LEU A 10 18.01 -18.95 -23.53
C LEU A 10 18.25 -17.52 -23.00
N THR A 11 19.11 -16.73 -23.62
CA THR A 11 19.35 -15.35 -23.22
C THR A 11 18.22 -14.41 -23.63
N SER A 12 17.50 -14.69 -24.72
CA SER A 12 16.32 -13.92 -25.11
C SER A 12 15.09 -14.17 -24.23
N LEU A 13 15.05 -15.29 -23.50
CA LEU A 13 14.02 -15.59 -22.50
C LEU A 13 14.24 -14.85 -21.17
N ALA A 14 15.42 -14.30 -20.94
CA ALA A 14 15.75 -13.50 -19.75
C ALA A 14 15.39 -12.01 -19.90
N GLY A 15 14.74 -11.62 -20.97
CA GLY A 15 14.16 -10.27 -21.12
C GLY A 15 13.13 -10.04 -20.02
N CYS A 16 13.20 -8.87 -19.37
CA CYS A 16 12.32 -8.40 -18.31
C CYS A 16 10.82 -8.52 -18.64
N SER A 17 10.31 -9.74 -18.67
CA SER A 17 8.88 -9.96 -18.69
C SER A 17 8.42 -10.07 -17.23
N ASP A 18 7.49 -9.23 -16.82
CA ASP A 18 6.72 -9.47 -15.62
C ASP A 18 6.25 -10.93 -15.68
N GLY A 19 6.49 -11.67 -14.59
CA GLY A 19 6.09 -13.08 -14.54
C GLY A 19 4.57 -13.21 -14.67
N PRO A 20 4.07 -14.47 -14.79
CA PRO A 20 2.65 -14.71 -14.99
C PRO A 20 1.78 -14.20 -13.83
N VAL A 21 2.38 -13.97 -12.69
CA VAL A 21 1.72 -13.43 -11.50
C VAL A 21 2.59 -12.35 -10.88
N THR A 22 2.01 -11.18 -10.71
CA THR A 22 2.64 -10.05 -10.03
C THR A 22 1.81 -9.67 -8.81
N VAL A 23 2.45 -9.62 -7.65
CA VAL A 23 1.87 -9.12 -6.43
C VAL A 23 2.63 -7.86 -6.03
N ARG A 24 1.93 -6.74 -5.92
CA ARG A 24 2.51 -5.46 -5.48
C ARG A 24 1.82 -5.00 -4.22
N ARG A 25 2.60 -4.53 -3.27
CA ARG A 25 2.12 -3.81 -2.10
C ARG A 25 2.53 -2.36 -2.23
N LEU A 26 1.54 -1.47 -2.13
CA LEU A 26 1.76 -0.03 -2.10
C LEU A 26 1.51 0.46 -0.68
N THR A 27 2.53 0.96 -0.04
CA THR A 27 2.42 1.63 1.26
C THR A 27 2.74 3.10 1.05
N LEU A 28 1.79 3.97 1.38
CA LEU A 28 2.00 5.41 1.44
C LEU A 28 1.99 5.83 2.90
N ASN A 29 3.05 6.51 3.31
CA ASN A 29 3.37 6.84 4.69
C ASN A 29 3.68 5.60 5.55
N GLN A 30 4.27 5.85 6.70
CA GLN A 30 4.56 4.79 7.67
C GLN A 30 3.28 4.33 8.33
N THR A 31 3.01 3.03 8.26
CA THR A 31 1.84 2.44 8.93
C THR A 31 1.99 2.57 10.45
N ILE A 32 1.05 3.26 11.08
CA ILE A 32 0.97 3.36 12.52
C ILE A 32 0.14 2.19 13.04
N THR A 33 0.75 1.36 13.87
CA THR A 33 0.09 0.19 14.47
C THR A 33 -0.32 0.48 15.91
N ALA A 34 -1.26 -0.29 16.44
CA ALA A 34 -1.65 -0.19 17.85
C ALA A 34 -0.45 -0.41 18.80
N ALA A 35 0.50 -1.27 18.42
CA ALA A 35 1.74 -1.48 19.19
C ALA A 35 2.65 -0.24 19.17
N ALA A 36 2.71 0.49 18.08
CA ALA A 36 3.54 1.69 17.94
C ALA A 36 3.05 2.86 18.80
N VAL A 37 1.80 2.87 19.24
CA VAL A 37 1.19 3.97 20.00
C VAL A 37 0.99 3.65 21.49
N THR A 38 1.46 2.51 21.95
CA THR A 38 1.34 2.10 23.38
C THR A 38 2.02 3.06 24.36
N PHE A 39 2.97 3.88 23.89
CA PHE A 39 3.62 4.91 24.71
C PHE A 39 2.71 6.12 24.99
N ILE A 40 1.62 6.27 24.26
CA ILE A 40 0.70 7.38 24.40
C ILE A 40 -0.19 7.15 25.61
N VAL A 41 0.04 7.93 26.66
CA VAL A 41 -0.74 7.90 27.89
C VAL A 41 -1.53 9.19 27.98
N PRO A 42 -2.88 9.17 27.93
CA PRO A 42 -3.69 10.36 28.09
C PRO A 42 -3.36 11.12 29.39
N GLY A 43 -3.29 12.44 29.30
CA GLY A 43 -2.94 13.33 30.39
C GLY A 43 -1.46 13.36 30.80
N LYS A 44 -0.59 12.56 30.13
CA LYS A 44 0.85 12.52 30.44
C LYS A 44 1.75 12.76 29.24
N THR A 45 1.40 12.18 28.09
CA THR A 45 2.20 12.31 26.87
C THR A 45 1.89 13.64 26.19
N ASP A 46 2.93 14.38 25.83
CA ASP A 46 2.81 15.65 25.15
C ASP A 46 2.95 15.52 23.63
N MET A 47 2.52 16.55 22.89
CA MET A 47 2.59 16.59 21.44
C MET A 47 4.02 16.46 20.91
N PRO A 48 5.06 17.12 21.44
CA PRO A 48 6.44 16.92 21.01
C PRO A 48 6.89 15.47 21.04
N THR A 49 6.57 14.76 22.10
CA THR A 49 6.90 13.33 22.23
C THR A 49 6.21 12.46 21.18
N VAL A 50 4.94 12.80 20.88
CA VAL A 50 4.21 12.08 19.82
C VAL A 50 4.84 12.34 18.45
N VAL A 51 5.16 13.60 18.15
CA VAL A 51 5.78 13.99 16.87
C VAL A 51 7.19 13.40 16.74
N GLU A 52 7.96 13.35 17.82
CA GLU A 52 9.29 12.72 17.80
C GLU A 52 9.23 11.24 17.44
N ARG A 53 8.23 10.51 17.94
CA ARG A 53 8.11 9.06 17.74
C ARG A 53 7.35 8.66 16.47
N LEU A 54 6.32 9.40 16.10
CA LEU A 54 5.46 9.07 14.95
C LEU A 54 5.79 9.90 13.71
N GLY A 55 6.62 10.92 13.83
CA GLY A 55 6.89 11.90 12.79
C GLY A 55 5.86 13.03 12.75
N ALA A 56 6.00 13.92 11.77
CA ALA A 56 5.09 15.03 11.59
C ALA A 56 3.70 14.55 11.15
N PRO A 57 2.63 15.09 11.74
CA PRO A 57 1.26 14.77 11.32
C PRO A 57 0.98 15.32 9.91
N ASN A 58 0.13 14.62 9.17
CA ASN A 58 -0.30 15.07 7.85
C ASN A 58 -1.21 16.30 7.91
N GLN A 59 -1.99 16.41 8.98
CA GLN A 59 -2.93 17.53 9.18
C GLN A 59 -3.00 17.90 10.64
N ILE A 60 -3.19 19.20 10.88
CA ILE A 60 -3.39 19.78 12.21
C ILE A 60 -4.64 20.67 12.13
N PHE A 61 -5.57 20.47 13.04
CA PHE A 61 -6.80 21.23 13.12
C PHE A 61 -6.93 21.88 14.50
N PRO A 62 -7.37 23.14 14.58
CA PRO A 62 -7.77 23.73 15.85
C PRO A 62 -9.07 23.06 16.33
N SER A 63 -9.16 22.86 17.63
CA SER A 63 -10.36 22.39 18.34
C SER A 63 -10.76 23.43 19.40
N LYS A 64 -12.01 23.39 19.89
CA LYS A 64 -12.47 24.32 20.91
C LYS A 64 -11.58 24.37 22.15
N ASN A 65 -10.97 23.26 22.51
CA ASN A 65 -10.20 23.12 23.75
C ASN A 65 -8.84 22.44 23.44
N GLY A 66 -8.15 22.86 22.35
CA GLY A 66 -6.84 22.33 22.02
C GLY A 66 -6.64 22.10 20.52
N ILE A 67 -5.92 21.04 20.17
CA ILE A 67 -5.50 20.73 18.80
C ILE A 67 -5.80 19.26 18.50
N VAL A 68 -6.14 19.00 17.24
CA VAL A 68 -6.30 17.64 16.70
C VAL A 68 -5.28 17.43 15.60
N THR A 69 -4.49 16.38 15.73
CA THR A 69 -3.56 15.94 14.66
C THR A 69 -4.06 14.68 14.01
N ARG A 70 -3.83 14.56 12.69
CA ARG A 70 -4.17 13.38 11.91
C ARG A 70 -2.98 12.87 11.13
N TYR A 71 -2.81 11.57 11.18
CA TYR A 71 -1.83 10.81 10.44
C TYR A 71 -2.58 9.90 9.47
N TYR A 72 -2.30 10.05 8.17
CA TYR A 72 -2.89 9.21 7.13
C TYR A 72 -1.87 8.19 6.67
N PHE A 73 -2.27 6.94 6.59
CA PHE A 73 -1.45 5.88 6.01
C PHE A 73 -2.31 4.96 5.15
N THR A 74 -1.72 4.54 4.04
CA THR A 74 -2.42 3.73 3.05
C THR A 74 -1.67 2.43 2.85
N ASP A 75 -2.37 1.31 2.96
CA ASP A 75 -1.86 -0.02 2.62
C ASP A 75 -2.70 -0.58 1.48
N GLY A 76 -2.10 -0.63 0.30
CA GLY A 76 -2.72 -1.18 -0.90
C GLY A 76 -2.05 -2.50 -1.28
N LYS A 77 -2.84 -3.51 -1.55
CA LYS A 77 -2.39 -4.78 -2.11
C LYS A 77 -2.98 -4.94 -3.50
N PHE A 78 -2.13 -5.13 -4.47
CA PHE A 78 -2.51 -5.34 -5.86
C PHE A 78 -2.00 -6.71 -6.30
N PHE A 79 -2.86 -7.41 -6.98
CA PHE A 79 -2.58 -8.68 -7.61
C PHE A 79 -2.88 -8.56 -9.10
N LYS A 80 -1.96 -9.00 -9.93
CA LYS A 80 -2.12 -9.07 -11.39
C LYS A 80 -1.66 -10.45 -11.84
N ALA A 81 -2.50 -11.15 -12.58
CA ALA A 81 -2.15 -12.41 -13.23
C ALA A 81 -2.34 -12.28 -14.73
N ASN A 82 -1.29 -12.55 -15.50
CA ASN A 82 -1.36 -12.59 -16.95
C ASN A 82 -1.55 -14.05 -17.39
N TYR A 83 -2.77 -14.42 -17.72
CA TYR A 83 -3.08 -15.77 -18.18
C TYR A 83 -2.75 -15.99 -19.67
N GLY A 84 -2.56 -14.91 -20.45
CA GLY A 84 -2.03 -14.96 -21.81
C GLY A 84 -0.56 -15.38 -21.86
N TRP A 85 0.16 -15.31 -20.73
CA TRP A 85 1.57 -15.70 -20.63
C TRP A 85 1.81 -17.15 -21.09
N GLY A 86 0.91 -18.06 -20.76
CA GLY A 86 0.99 -19.47 -21.18
C GLY A 86 0.87 -19.67 -22.69
N LEU A 87 0.19 -18.77 -23.40
CA LEU A 87 0.03 -18.85 -24.85
C LEU A 87 1.34 -18.62 -25.62
N ARG A 88 2.33 -17.96 -25.01
CA ARG A 88 3.67 -17.78 -25.60
C ARG A 88 4.37 -19.10 -25.92
N PHE A 89 4.06 -20.15 -25.18
CA PHE A 89 4.65 -21.47 -25.42
C PHE A 89 4.00 -22.23 -26.58
N VAL A 90 2.75 -21.86 -26.92
CA VAL A 90 1.99 -22.50 -28.00
C VAL A 90 2.07 -21.69 -29.29
N ILE A 91 2.05 -20.37 -29.17
CA ILE A 91 2.06 -19.42 -30.29
C ILE A 91 3.17 -18.40 -30.07
N PRO A 92 4.42 -18.68 -30.49
CA PRO A 92 5.57 -17.88 -30.09
C PRO A 92 5.60 -16.44 -30.61
N PHE A 93 4.80 -16.12 -31.62
CA PHE A 93 4.72 -14.78 -32.22
C PHE A 93 3.50 -13.96 -31.80
N PHE A 94 2.61 -14.53 -31.01
CA PHE A 94 1.40 -13.87 -30.55
C PHE A 94 1.36 -13.90 -29.03
N THR A 95 1.46 -12.73 -28.40
CA THR A 95 1.40 -12.58 -26.94
C THR A 95 0.27 -11.64 -26.58
N PRO A 96 -0.97 -12.13 -26.51
CA PRO A 96 -2.07 -11.31 -26.07
C PRO A 96 -1.91 -10.95 -24.59
N ASP A 97 -2.09 -9.70 -24.26
CA ASP A 97 -2.22 -9.25 -22.86
C ASP A 97 -3.62 -9.64 -22.38
N LEU A 98 -3.68 -10.79 -21.71
CA LEU A 98 -4.90 -11.27 -21.06
C LEU A 98 -4.65 -11.20 -19.56
N ASP A 99 -5.01 -10.08 -18.97
CA ASP A 99 -4.73 -9.76 -17.59
C ASP A 99 -5.97 -9.93 -16.71
N MET A 100 -5.76 -10.54 -15.57
CA MET A 100 -6.72 -10.60 -14.49
C MET A 100 -6.08 -9.95 -13.27
N GLY A 101 -6.71 -8.94 -12.73
CA GLY A 101 -6.16 -8.21 -11.60
C GLY A 101 -7.22 -7.82 -10.60
N GLY A 102 -6.80 -7.67 -9.38
CA GLY A 102 -7.61 -7.14 -8.33
C GLY A 102 -6.74 -6.41 -7.32
N GLY A 103 -7.32 -5.45 -6.64
CA GLY A 103 -6.62 -4.68 -5.64
C GLY A 103 -7.57 -4.13 -4.60
N GLY A 104 -7.05 -3.88 -3.43
CA GLY A 104 -7.72 -3.14 -2.38
C GLY A 104 -6.84 -2.01 -1.92
N LEU A 105 -7.39 -0.80 -1.92
CA LEU A 105 -6.76 0.39 -1.37
C LEU A 105 -7.56 0.82 -0.14
N GLY A 106 -6.90 0.94 0.99
CA GLY A 106 -7.50 1.47 2.22
C GLY A 106 -6.64 2.58 2.78
N THR A 107 -7.24 3.73 3.06
CA THR A 107 -6.60 4.82 3.80
C THR A 107 -7.09 4.76 5.22
N ASP A 108 -6.18 4.50 6.13
CA ASP A 108 -6.44 4.48 7.55
C ASP A 108 -5.99 5.82 8.16
N VAL A 109 -6.62 6.21 9.24
CA VAL A 109 -6.34 7.47 9.92
C VAL A 109 -6.06 7.19 11.38
N PHE A 110 -4.95 7.68 11.88
CA PHE A 110 -4.69 7.78 13.31
C PHE A 110 -4.87 9.23 13.74
N GLN A 111 -5.74 9.48 14.71
CA GLN A 111 -6.04 10.80 15.20
C GLN A 111 -5.63 10.92 16.67
N VAL A 112 -5.02 12.05 17.01
CA VAL A 112 -4.67 12.39 18.40
C VAL A 112 -5.25 13.75 18.71
N THR A 113 -5.98 13.86 19.83
CA THR A 113 -6.55 15.09 20.34
C THR A 113 -5.74 15.54 21.55
N TYR A 114 -5.32 16.79 21.54
CA TYR A 114 -4.55 17.43 22.62
C TYR A 114 -5.38 18.48 23.32
N ASP A 115 -5.11 18.68 24.59
CA ASP A 115 -5.68 19.80 25.38
C ASP A 115 -4.93 21.13 25.12
N ASP A 116 -5.32 22.17 25.82
CA ASP A 116 -4.71 23.51 25.78
C ASP A 116 -3.25 23.54 26.27
N ARG A 117 -2.82 22.52 27.01
CA ARG A 117 -1.44 22.30 27.49
C ARG A 117 -0.61 21.40 26.58
N TRP A 118 -1.16 21.02 25.43
CA TRP A 118 -0.52 20.12 24.46
C TRP A 118 -0.34 18.67 24.97
N LEU A 119 -1.08 18.28 26.00
CA LEU A 119 -1.13 16.91 26.48
C LEU A 119 -2.20 16.13 25.73
N VAL A 120 -1.90 14.86 25.42
CA VAL A 120 -2.86 13.98 24.76
C VAL A 120 -4.08 13.79 25.66
N ARG A 121 -5.27 14.13 25.15
CA ARG A 121 -6.56 13.80 25.79
C ARG A 121 -7.02 12.41 25.42
N GLU A 122 -6.99 12.13 24.12
CA GLU A 122 -7.46 10.87 23.54
C GLU A 122 -6.79 10.61 22.18
N HIS A 123 -6.77 9.38 21.77
CA HIS A 123 -6.36 8.98 20.45
C HIS A 123 -7.26 7.87 19.92
N ALA A 124 -7.43 7.82 18.62
CA ALA A 124 -8.27 6.83 17.97
C ALA A 124 -7.74 6.44 16.59
N PHE A 125 -8.00 5.20 16.19
CA PHE A 125 -7.85 4.74 14.82
C PHE A 125 -9.19 4.79 14.12
N ALA A 126 -9.22 5.34 12.92
CA ALA A 126 -10.33 5.24 12.00
C ALA A 126 -9.89 4.42 10.79
N PHE A 127 -10.46 3.24 10.65
CA PHE A 127 -10.20 2.39 9.50
C PHE A 127 -11.22 2.72 8.41
N HIS A 128 -10.72 3.10 7.25
CA HIS A 128 -11.57 3.34 6.08
C HIS A 128 -12.09 2.03 5.53
N SER A 129 -13.33 2.05 4.99
CA SER A 129 -13.83 0.92 4.23
C SER A 129 -12.89 0.66 3.04
N ARG A 130 -12.34 -0.54 2.99
CA ARG A 130 -11.47 -0.95 1.90
C ARG A 130 -12.30 -1.11 0.65
N SER A 131 -12.01 -0.35 -0.39
CA SER A 131 -12.52 -0.62 -1.72
C SER A 131 -11.69 -1.74 -2.34
N SER A 132 -12.35 -2.78 -2.83
CA SER A 132 -11.73 -3.83 -3.63
C SER A 132 -12.30 -3.77 -5.04
N GLU A 133 -11.44 -3.80 -6.03
CA GLU A 133 -11.81 -3.83 -7.44
C GLU A 133 -11.18 -5.06 -8.08
N PHE A 134 -11.95 -5.73 -8.91
CA PHE A 134 -11.52 -6.87 -9.67
C PHE A 134 -11.83 -6.64 -11.16
N VAL A 135 -10.81 -6.74 -11.98
CA VAL A 135 -10.92 -6.56 -13.43
C VAL A 135 -10.34 -7.78 -14.14
N ALA A 136 -11.06 -8.32 -15.09
CA ALA A 136 -10.62 -9.41 -15.95
C ALA A 136 -10.68 -8.97 -17.41
N TRP A 137 -9.57 -8.50 -17.95
CA TRP A 137 -9.46 -8.13 -19.34
C TRP A 137 -9.27 -9.38 -20.24
N PRO A 138 -9.99 -9.55 -21.36
CA PRO A 138 -10.87 -8.59 -22.03
C PRO A 138 -12.38 -8.70 -21.67
N PHE A 139 -12.75 -9.33 -20.57
CA PHE A 139 -14.13 -9.76 -20.31
C PHE A 139 -14.95 -8.82 -19.40
N GLY A 140 -14.42 -7.70 -18.99
CA GLY A 140 -15.20 -6.72 -18.28
C GLY A 140 -14.43 -5.69 -17.48
N ASP A 141 -15.13 -4.60 -17.21
CA ASP A 141 -14.82 -3.58 -16.20
C ASP A 141 -15.35 -4.04 -14.84
#